data_8a19f60805f264417cd4924157b470ed
#
_entry.id   8a19f60805f264417cd4924157b470ed
#
_cell.length_a   1.000
_cell.length_b   1.000
_cell.length_c   1.000
_cell.angle_alpha   90.00
_cell.angle_beta   90.00
_cell.angle_gamma   90.00
#
_symmetry.space_group_name_H-M   'P 1'
#
loop_
_entity.id
_entity.type
_entity.pdbx_description
1 polymer ?
#
loop_
_entity_poly.entity_id
_entity_poly.type
_entity_poly.pdbx_seq_one_letter_code
_entity_poly.pdbx_strand_id
1 'polypeptide(L)'
;TRGSFGLKGGSYYVTYRETETTGYEGCTTTLKIAADGSRVAMLRFGKGGGAGTQLLIEKGRRNLCHYETGFGSMTLGVTADEIDCQLTEKGGTARFAYLLDADSAELVSRNRLEVTVTHVN
;
A
#
# COMPACT_ATOMS: atom_id res chain seq x y z
N THR A 1 9.66 -11.42 -6.04
CA THR A 1 10.25 -11.11 -4.73
C THR A 1 9.66 -12.01 -3.65
N ARG A 2 10.47 -12.41 -2.72
CA ARG A 2 9.99 -13.20 -1.58
C ARG A 2 9.52 -12.28 -0.47
N GLY A 3 8.45 -12.72 0.21
CA GLY A 3 7.89 -11.97 1.30
C GLY A 3 7.16 -12.88 2.27
N SER A 4 6.48 -12.28 3.22
CA SER A 4 5.64 -12.97 4.20
C SER A 4 4.19 -12.67 3.92
N PHE A 5 3.34 -13.67 4.10
CA PHE A 5 1.90 -13.53 3.91
C PHE A 5 1.16 -14.23 5.04
N GLY A 6 0.13 -13.60 5.55
CA GLY A 6 -0.68 -14.18 6.61
C GLY A 6 -2.04 -13.52 6.73
N LEU A 7 -2.94 -14.21 7.42
CA LEU A 7 -4.27 -13.69 7.74
C LEU A 7 -4.37 -13.58 9.26
N LYS A 8 -4.75 -12.40 9.75
CA LYS A 8 -4.91 -12.16 11.18
C LYS A 8 -5.97 -11.08 11.41
N GLY A 9 -6.92 -11.36 12.29
CA GLY A 9 -7.93 -10.38 12.69
C GLY A 9 -8.78 -9.84 11.55
N GLY A 10 -9.07 -10.66 10.53
CA GLY A 10 -9.88 -10.25 9.38
C GLY A 10 -9.13 -9.44 8.33
N SER A 11 -7.80 -9.41 8.42
CA SER A 11 -6.97 -8.71 7.43
C SER A 11 -5.84 -9.61 6.94
N TYR A 12 -5.48 -9.43 5.67
CA TYR A 12 -4.32 -10.07 5.09
C TYR A 12 -3.12 -9.16 5.23
N TYR A 13 -1.99 -9.72 5.63
CA TYR A 13 -0.73 -9.02 5.78
C TYR A 13 0.26 -9.53 4.75
N VAL A 14 0.76 -8.64 3.92
CA VAL A 14 1.76 -8.95 2.90
C VAL A 14 2.97 -8.06 3.16
N THR A 15 4.12 -8.66 3.45
CA THR A 15 5.36 -7.92 3.68
C THR A 15 6.40 -8.39 2.68
N TYR A 16 7.02 -7.46 1.99
CA TYR A 16 8.05 -7.79 1.00
C TYR A 16 9.08 -6.67 0.90
N ARG A 17 10.24 -7.05 0.36
CA ARG A 17 11.30 -6.10 0.08
C ARG A 17 11.15 -5.58 -1.34
N GLU A 18 11.17 -4.26 -1.49
CA GLU A 18 11.08 -3.65 -2.81
C GLU A 18 12.34 -3.91 -3.63
N THR A 19 12.17 -4.05 -4.94
CA THR A 19 13.25 -4.24 -5.89
C THR A 19 13.53 -2.95 -6.65
N GLU A 20 14.62 -2.90 -7.40
CA GLU A 20 14.93 -1.71 -8.21
C GLU A 20 13.89 -1.44 -9.30
N THR A 21 13.11 -2.45 -9.71
CA THR A 21 12.06 -2.31 -10.70
C THR A 21 10.99 -1.31 -10.28
N THR A 22 10.72 -1.21 -8.96
CA THR A 22 9.71 -0.30 -8.43
C THR A 22 10.27 1.09 -8.14
N GLY A 23 11.58 1.25 -8.15
CA GLY A 23 12.23 2.50 -7.76
C GLY A 23 12.42 2.67 -6.26
N TYR A 24 12.06 1.68 -5.47
CA TYR A 24 12.14 1.72 -4.00
C TYR A 24 13.08 0.65 -3.43
N GLU A 25 14.10 0.30 -4.20
CA GLU A 25 15.06 -0.72 -3.78
C GLU A 25 15.59 -0.47 -2.37
N GLY A 26 15.63 -1.53 -1.57
CA GLY A 26 16.07 -1.48 -0.19
C GLY A 26 14.99 -1.12 0.81
N CYS A 27 13.81 -0.72 0.34
CA CYS A 27 12.66 -0.46 1.22
C CYS A 27 11.90 -1.74 1.51
N THR A 28 11.25 -1.78 2.67
CA THR A 28 10.35 -2.88 3.03
C THR A 28 8.93 -2.33 3.03
N THR A 29 8.05 -3.00 2.30
CA THR A 29 6.64 -2.62 2.20
C THR A 29 5.77 -3.66 2.89
N THR A 30 4.87 -3.19 3.75
CA THR A 30 3.84 -4.02 4.38
C THR A 30 2.48 -3.53 3.95
N LEU A 31 1.67 -4.43 3.43
CA LEU A 31 0.29 -4.16 3.07
C LEU A 31 -0.63 -4.88 4.04
N LYS A 32 -1.56 -4.15 4.62
CA LYS A 32 -2.63 -4.70 5.44
C LYS A 32 -3.92 -4.51 4.66
N ILE A 33 -4.48 -5.60 4.15
CA ILE A 33 -5.64 -5.56 3.27
C ILE A 33 -6.84 -6.17 4.00
N ALA A 34 -7.88 -5.38 4.22
CA ALA A 34 -9.09 -5.90 4.84
C ALA A 34 -9.71 -6.97 3.96
N ALA A 35 -10.09 -8.10 4.55
CA ALA A 35 -10.61 -9.24 3.79
C ALA A 35 -11.91 -8.91 3.05
N ASP A 36 -12.67 -7.94 3.54
CA ASP A 36 -13.90 -7.47 2.90
C ASP A 36 -13.65 -6.48 1.76
N GLY A 37 -12.39 -6.11 1.50
CA GLY A 37 -12.04 -5.17 0.46
C GLY A 37 -12.35 -3.71 0.78
N SER A 38 -12.62 -3.37 2.04
CA SER A 38 -13.03 -2.02 2.42
C SER A 38 -11.86 -1.05 2.55
N ARG A 39 -10.67 -1.53 2.86
CA ARG A 39 -9.50 -0.68 3.08
C ARG A 39 -8.19 -1.41 2.89
N VAL A 40 -7.17 -0.63 2.59
CA VAL A 40 -5.79 -1.10 2.48
C VAL A 40 -4.90 -0.10 3.21
N ALA A 41 -4.06 -0.59 4.11
CA ALA A 41 -3.02 0.23 4.72
C ALA A 41 -1.68 -0.19 4.12
N MET A 42 -0.90 0.79 3.66
CA MET A 42 0.43 0.56 3.11
C MET A 42 1.45 1.24 3.99
N LEU A 43 2.44 0.48 4.44
CA LEU A 43 3.57 0.98 5.22
C LEU A 43 4.83 0.66 4.44
N ARG A 44 5.62 1.69 4.16
CA ARG A 44 6.89 1.52 3.44
C ARG A 44 7.99 2.18 4.25
N PHE A 45 8.98 1.40 4.64
CA PHE A 45 10.11 1.86 5.42
C PHE A 45 11.37 1.80 4.59
N GLY A 46 12.20 2.83 4.71
CA GLY A 46 13.47 2.89 4.02
C GLY A 46 14.50 1.94 4.61
N LYS A 47 15.60 1.80 3.89
CA LYS A 47 16.74 1.00 4.31
C LYS A 47 17.31 1.56 5.62
N GLY A 48 17.49 0.69 6.61
CA GLY A 48 17.98 1.08 7.91
C GLY A 48 16.93 1.58 8.89
N GLY A 49 15.64 1.43 8.56
CA GLY A 49 14.55 1.80 9.46
C GLY A 49 14.27 3.28 9.55
N GLY A 50 14.68 4.05 8.54
CA GLY A 50 14.39 5.48 8.49
C GLY A 50 12.90 5.78 8.33
N ALA A 51 12.55 7.08 8.37
CA ALA A 51 11.18 7.54 8.20
C ALA A 51 10.57 6.99 6.92
N GLY A 52 9.36 6.48 7.03
CA GLY A 52 8.69 5.81 5.92
C GLY A 52 7.45 6.54 5.46
N THR A 53 6.77 5.94 4.51
CA THR A 53 5.49 6.40 4.00
C THR A 53 4.39 5.51 4.54
N GLN A 54 3.32 6.13 5.02
CA GLN A 54 2.13 5.42 5.48
C GLN A 54 0.93 5.96 4.72
N LEU A 55 0.23 5.06 4.01
CA LEU A 55 -0.99 5.40 3.28
C LEU A 55 -2.14 4.57 3.82
N LEU A 56 -3.27 5.21 4.05
CA LEU A 56 -4.50 4.51 4.38
C LEU A 56 -5.52 4.78 3.28
N ILE A 57 -5.89 3.73 2.58
CA ILE A 57 -6.79 3.78 1.43
C ILE A 57 -8.11 3.13 1.83
N GLU A 58 -9.18 3.91 1.89
CA GLU A 58 -10.50 3.42 2.28
C GLU A 58 -11.55 3.79 1.25
N LYS A 59 -12.45 2.86 0.97
CA LYS A 59 -13.59 3.14 0.08
C LYS A 59 -14.49 4.19 0.69
N GLY A 60 -14.87 5.17 -0.12
CA GLY A 60 -15.79 6.21 0.29
C GLY A 60 -15.22 7.24 1.27
N ARG A 61 -13.92 7.23 1.49
CA ARG A 61 -13.30 8.13 2.45
C ARG A 61 -11.98 8.67 1.93
N ARG A 62 -11.77 9.98 2.13
CA ARG A 62 -10.50 10.63 1.86
C ARG A 62 -9.70 10.72 3.16
N ASN A 63 -8.52 10.16 3.17
CA ASN A 63 -7.62 10.20 4.33
C ASN A 63 -6.43 11.11 4.02
N LEU A 64 -5.86 11.72 5.05
CA LEU A 64 -4.66 12.52 4.91
C LEU A 64 -3.45 11.66 5.25
N CYS A 65 -2.38 11.81 4.47
CA CYS A 65 -1.12 11.15 4.75
C CYS A 65 0.03 12.14 4.65
N HIS A 66 1.10 11.86 5.40
CA HIS A 66 2.35 12.59 5.28
C HIS A 66 3.26 11.86 4.32
N TYR A 67 3.75 12.59 3.34
CA TYR A 67 4.66 12.07 2.34
C TYR A 67 6.02 12.70 2.55
N GLU A 68 7.01 11.88 2.84
CA GLU A 68 8.39 12.35 3.01
C GLU A 68 9.06 12.40 1.65
N THR A 69 9.55 13.57 1.29
CA THR A 69 10.36 13.75 0.08
C THR A 69 11.78 14.15 0.49
N GLY A 70 12.71 14.12 -0.45
CA GLY A 70 14.06 14.58 -0.17
C GLY A 70 14.16 16.09 0.12
N PHE A 71 13.06 16.81 -0.06
CA PHE A 71 12.99 18.26 0.11
C PHE A 71 12.07 18.68 1.25
N GLY A 72 11.64 17.75 2.08
CA GLY A 72 10.72 17.99 3.18
C GLY A 72 9.52 17.07 3.12
N SER A 73 8.56 17.30 4.00
CA SER A 73 7.33 16.54 4.03
C SER A 73 6.17 17.34 3.48
N MET A 74 5.20 16.65 2.89
CA MET A 74 3.97 17.25 2.41
C MET A 74 2.78 16.39 2.84
N THR A 75 1.63 17.03 2.99
CA THR A 75 0.39 16.32 3.34
C THR A 75 -0.45 16.16 2.09
N LEU A 76 -0.85 14.93 1.81
CA LEU A 76 -1.67 14.59 0.65
C LEU A 76 -2.97 13.92 1.08
N GLY A 77 -4.01 14.11 0.29
CA GLY A 77 -5.24 13.36 0.44
C GLY A 77 -5.17 12.07 -0.35
N VAL A 78 -5.66 10.99 0.24
CA VAL A 78 -5.69 9.67 -0.37
C VAL A 78 -7.13 9.19 -0.46
N THR A 79 -7.59 8.89 -1.67
CA THR A 79 -8.94 8.41 -1.92
C THR A 79 -8.87 7.10 -2.70
N ALA A 80 -9.62 6.09 -2.26
CA ALA A 80 -9.69 4.84 -2.99
C ALA A 80 -10.47 5.02 -4.29
N ASP A 81 -9.90 4.59 -5.39
CA ASP A 81 -10.60 4.50 -6.68
C ASP A 81 -11.18 3.10 -6.86
N GLU A 82 -10.39 2.08 -6.54
CA GLU A 82 -10.80 0.69 -6.65
C GLU A 82 -10.04 -0.15 -5.63
N ILE A 83 -10.74 -1.07 -4.99
CA ILE A 83 -10.12 -2.10 -4.17
C ILE A 83 -10.78 -3.43 -4.53
N ASP A 84 -10.00 -4.36 -5.06
CA ASP A 84 -10.46 -5.71 -5.41
C ASP A 84 -9.55 -6.71 -4.71
N CYS A 85 -10.09 -7.42 -3.73
CA CYS A 85 -9.33 -8.39 -2.96
C CYS A 85 -9.80 -9.80 -3.30
N GLN A 86 -8.95 -10.55 -3.98
CA GLN A 86 -9.17 -11.95 -4.34
C GLN A 86 -8.16 -12.83 -3.60
N LEU A 87 -7.90 -12.51 -2.35
CA LEU A 87 -6.97 -13.26 -1.50
C LEU A 87 -7.70 -14.30 -0.67
N THR A 88 -7.04 -15.43 -0.47
CA THR A 88 -7.46 -16.48 0.45
C THR A 88 -6.26 -16.83 1.33
N GLU A 89 -6.44 -17.74 2.28
CA GLU A 89 -5.34 -18.22 3.12
C GLU A 89 -4.21 -18.87 2.31
N LYS A 90 -4.50 -19.30 1.09
CA LYS A 90 -3.52 -19.94 0.21
C LYS A 90 -2.83 -18.97 -0.75
N GLY A 91 -3.20 -17.71 -0.71
CA GLY A 91 -2.69 -16.70 -1.62
C GLY A 91 -3.78 -16.13 -2.52
N GLY A 92 -3.41 -15.59 -3.64
CA GLY A 92 -4.33 -14.99 -4.60
C GLY A 92 -3.83 -13.65 -5.09
N THR A 93 -4.75 -12.80 -5.50
CA THR A 93 -4.41 -11.49 -6.06
C THR A 93 -5.22 -10.39 -5.38
N ALA A 94 -4.58 -9.28 -5.09
CA ALA A 94 -5.23 -8.07 -4.64
C ALA A 94 -4.86 -6.94 -5.59
N ARG A 95 -5.86 -6.17 -6.01
CA ARG A 95 -5.67 -5.00 -6.88
C ARG A 95 -6.30 -3.81 -6.19
N PHE A 96 -5.60 -2.71 -6.18
CA PHE A 96 -6.18 -1.47 -5.68
C PHE A 96 -5.60 -0.28 -6.42
N ALA A 97 -6.44 0.73 -6.56
CA ALA A 97 -6.07 1.99 -7.17
C ALA A 97 -6.47 3.11 -6.22
N TYR A 98 -5.67 4.13 -6.17
CA TYR A 98 -5.92 5.27 -5.32
C TYR A 98 -5.47 6.57 -5.98
N LEU A 99 -6.11 7.65 -5.56
CA LEU A 99 -5.84 8.99 -6.04
C LEU A 99 -5.12 9.75 -4.95
N LEU A 100 -4.07 10.45 -5.31
CA LEU A 100 -3.39 11.39 -4.44
C LEU A 100 -3.73 12.81 -4.88
N ASP A 101 -4.17 13.63 -3.94
CA ASP A 101 -4.46 15.03 -4.22
C ASP A 101 -3.73 15.92 -3.22
N ALA A 102 -3.39 17.13 -3.66
CA ALA A 102 -2.80 18.14 -2.81
C ALA A 102 -3.88 19.17 -2.50
N ASP A 103 -4.05 19.47 -1.20
CA ASP A 103 -4.90 20.57 -0.75
C ASP A 103 -6.30 20.62 -1.39
N SER A 104 -7.00 19.51 -1.31
CA SER A 104 -8.43 19.40 -1.56
C SER A 104 -8.95 19.48 -3.00
N ALA A 105 -8.18 19.92 -3.97
CA ALA A 105 -8.74 20.14 -5.31
C ALA A 105 -7.88 19.67 -6.45
N GLU A 106 -6.57 19.54 -6.25
CA GLU A 106 -5.64 19.25 -7.33
C GLU A 106 -5.16 17.80 -7.29
N LEU A 107 -5.51 17.06 -8.34
CA LEU A 107 -5.05 15.68 -8.48
C LEU A 107 -3.56 15.67 -8.78
N VAL A 108 -2.77 15.05 -7.88
CA VAL A 108 -1.34 14.89 -8.05
C VAL A 108 -1.03 13.66 -8.87
N SER A 109 -1.66 12.53 -8.52
CA SER A 109 -1.40 11.29 -9.25
C SER A 109 -2.53 10.28 -9.04
N ARG A 110 -2.63 9.36 -9.99
CA ARG A 110 -3.46 8.17 -9.90
C ARG A 110 -2.53 6.97 -9.87
N ASN A 111 -2.68 6.13 -8.87
CA ASN A 111 -1.78 5.00 -8.65
C ASN A 111 -2.55 3.69 -8.63
N ARG A 112 -1.99 2.67 -9.22
CA ARG A 112 -2.57 1.33 -9.24
C ARG A 112 -1.51 0.34 -8.79
N LEU A 113 -1.91 -0.58 -7.90
CA LEU A 113 -1.03 -1.64 -7.45
C LEU A 113 -1.74 -2.98 -7.56
N GLU A 114 -1.03 -3.97 -8.05
CA GLU A 114 -1.48 -5.34 -8.10
C GLU A 114 -0.48 -6.21 -7.36
N VAL A 115 -0.99 -6.99 -6.41
CA VAL A 115 -0.17 -7.90 -5.62
C VAL A 115 -0.67 -9.31 -5.84
N THR A 116 0.21 -10.18 -6.31
CA THR A 116 -0.08 -11.60 -6.45
C THR A 116 0.75 -12.36 -5.44
N VAL A 117 0.09 -13.17 -4.63
CA VAL A 117 0.72 -13.99 -3.60
C VAL A 117 0.68 -15.44 -4.04
N THR A 118 1.84 -16.04 -4.18
CA THR A 118 1.97 -17.43 -4.54
C THR A 118 2.72 -18.16 -3.42
N HIS A 119 2.15 -19.27 -2.96
CA HIS A 119 2.78 -20.07 -1.93
C HIS A 119 4.01 -20.79 -2.49
N VAL A 120 5.13 -20.66 -1.83
CA VAL A 120 6.39 -21.32 -2.21
C VAL A 120 6.71 -22.39 -1.18
N ASN A 121 6.81 -23.61 -1.65
CA ASN A 121 7.21 -24.74 -0.80
C ASN A 121 8.73 -24.83 -0.68
#